data_56a4ba6a55d01a1aaf376817644fbef0
#
_entry.id   56a4ba6a55d01a1aaf376817644fbef0
#
_cell.length_a   1.000
_cell.length_b   1.000
_cell.length_c   1.000
_cell.angle_alpha   90.00
_cell.angle_beta   90.00
_cell.angle_gamma   90.00
#
_symmetry.space_group_name_H-M   'P 1'
#
loop_
_entity.id
_entity.type
_entity.pdbx_description
1 polymer ?
#
loop_
_entity_poly.entity_id
_entity_poly.type
_entity_poly.pdbx_seq_one_letter_code
_entity_poly.pdbx_strand_id
1 'polypeptide(L)'
;MESDDLDLVGGMIEEFDKAPGDMGSIRNVPLDRNQILAWAKNRNPFNHVTVMFKRSSVEKAGGYQPFPWMEDYWLWVRMLAGGCSCANIPSVLVDVRTGDGMYARRSNLAYLKSNASFFKELRKLGLTSRFGEFCSVLQRVAVTILPTELVKLAYNKLLRVKVGDSSGR
;
A
#
# COMPACT_ATOMS: atom_id res chain seq x y z
N MET A 1 -23.98 -7.25 -12.00
CA MET A 1 -23.72 -6.72 -10.65
C MET A 1 -23.72 -5.23 -10.78
N GLU A 2 -24.75 -4.61 -10.25
CA GLU A 2 -24.83 -3.15 -10.20
C GLU A 2 -23.64 -2.63 -9.41
N SER A 3 -23.05 -1.55 -9.92
CA SER A 3 -21.89 -0.92 -9.31
C SER A 3 -22.28 -0.38 -7.94
N ASP A 4 -21.73 -0.92 -6.87
CA ASP A 4 -21.71 -0.24 -5.60
C ASP A 4 -21.17 1.18 -5.85
N ASP A 5 -21.85 2.19 -5.30
CA ASP A 5 -21.42 3.58 -5.44
C ASP A 5 -20.16 3.85 -4.60
N LEU A 6 -19.02 3.32 -5.06
CA LEU A 6 -17.75 3.38 -4.35
C LEU A 6 -17.10 4.77 -4.47
N ASP A 7 -16.48 5.22 -3.40
CA ASP A 7 -15.71 6.46 -3.34
C ASP A 7 -14.28 6.30 -3.86
N LEU A 8 -13.70 5.09 -3.67
CA LEU A 8 -12.33 4.76 -4.02
C LEU A 8 -12.23 3.31 -4.49
N VAL A 9 -11.69 3.11 -5.68
CA VAL A 9 -11.42 1.78 -6.26
C VAL A 9 -9.97 1.72 -6.70
N GLY A 10 -9.31 0.60 -6.43
CA GLY A 10 -7.97 0.27 -6.93
C GLY A 10 -7.93 -1.11 -7.56
N GLY A 11 -6.73 -1.63 -7.79
CA GLY A 11 -6.52 -2.97 -8.33
C GLY A 11 -5.09 -3.46 -8.16
N MET A 12 -4.80 -4.64 -8.70
CA MET A 12 -3.48 -5.24 -8.66
C MET A 12 -2.57 -4.64 -9.72
N ILE A 13 -1.26 -4.78 -9.53
CA ILE A 13 -0.24 -4.44 -10.53
C ILE A 13 0.64 -5.64 -10.77
N GLU A 14 1.15 -5.78 -12.00
CA GLU A 14 2.28 -6.63 -12.31
C GLU A 14 3.55 -5.78 -12.31
N GLU A 15 4.61 -6.25 -11.65
CA GLU A 15 5.91 -5.58 -11.61
C GLU A 15 6.84 -6.21 -12.65
N PHE A 16 7.56 -5.38 -13.40
CA PHE A 16 8.54 -5.83 -14.39
C PHE A 16 9.83 -5.00 -14.32
N ASP A 17 10.94 -5.54 -14.83
CA ASP A 17 12.23 -4.87 -14.94
C ASP A 17 12.44 -4.29 -16.34
N LYS A 18 12.49 -5.13 -17.36
CA LYS A 18 12.76 -4.75 -18.75
C LYS A 18 11.51 -4.75 -19.63
N ALA A 19 10.69 -5.77 -19.48
CA ALA A 19 9.45 -5.95 -20.24
C ALA A 19 8.36 -6.58 -19.37
N PRO A 20 7.06 -6.21 -19.58
CA PRO A 20 5.95 -6.83 -18.86
C PRO A 20 6.03 -8.37 -18.92
N GLY A 21 5.80 -9.02 -17.78
CA GLY A 21 5.86 -10.47 -17.65
C GLY A 21 7.23 -11.05 -17.29
N ASP A 22 8.32 -10.30 -17.37
CA ASP A 22 9.69 -10.82 -17.16
C ASP A 22 9.99 -11.21 -15.70
N MET A 23 9.32 -10.61 -14.75
CA MET A 23 9.49 -10.94 -13.32
C MET A 23 8.43 -11.90 -12.80
N GLY A 24 7.28 -12.03 -13.47
CA GLY A 24 6.12 -12.79 -13.00
C GLY A 24 5.70 -12.43 -11.57
N SER A 25 5.78 -11.15 -11.21
CA SER A 25 5.57 -10.66 -9.85
C SER A 25 4.33 -9.79 -9.78
N ILE A 26 3.27 -10.30 -9.14
CA ILE A 26 2.03 -9.55 -8.92
C ILE A 26 2.01 -8.99 -7.50
N ARG A 27 1.78 -7.69 -7.37
CA ARG A 27 1.49 -7.05 -6.10
C ARG A 27 -0.02 -7.06 -5.86
N ASN A 28 -0.44 -8.02 -5.03
CA ASN A 28 -1.81 -8.14 -4.57
C ASN A 28 -2.14 -7.07 -3.53
N VAL A 29 -3.43 -6.69 -3.50
CA VAL A 29 -4.03 -5.78 -2.53
C VAL A 29 -5.31 -6.41 -1.97
N PRO A 30 -5.72 -6.03 -0.73
CA PRO A 30 -6.97 -6.53 -0.15
C PRO A 30 -8.18 -6.06 -0.95
N LEU A 31 -9.20 -6.90 -1.10
CA LEU A 31 -10.31 -6.65 -2.03
C LEU A 31 -11.46 -5.88 -1.38
N ASP A 32 -11.89 -6.28 -0.20
CA ASP A 32 -13.02 -5.69 0.50
C ASP A 32 -12.61 -4.63 1.53
N ARG A 33 -13.56 -3.78 1.92
CA ARG A 33 -13.35 -2.66 2.85
C ARG A 33 -12.75 -3.10 4.19
N ASN A 34 -13.16 -4.23 4.75
CA ASN A 34 -12.68 -4.67 6.06
C ASN A 34 -11.21 -5.08 6.01
N GLN A 35 -10.84 -5.82 4.96
CA GLN A 35 -9.46 -6.18 4.67
C GLN A 35 -8.61 -4.94 4.36
N ILE A 36 -9.14 -3.99 3.59
CA ILE A 36 -8.48 -2.70 3.28
C ILE A 36 -8.19 -1.93 4.58
N LEU A 37 -9.15 -1.80 5.48
CA LEU A 37 -8.97 -1.17 6.79
C LEU A 37 -7.93 -1.90 7.66
N ALA A 38 -7.93 -3.22 7.65
CA ALA A 38 -6.95 -4.01 8.38
C ALA A 38 -5.52 -3.78 7.84
N TRP A 39 -5.37 -3.77 6.52
CA TRP A 39 -4.08 -3.50 5.87
C TRP A 39 -3.60 -2.07 6.08
N ALA A 40 -4.50 -1.09 6.01
CA ALA A 40 -4.20 0.32 6.19
C ALA A 40 -3.57 0.66 7.55
N LYS A 41 -3.59 -0.26 8.51
CA LYS A 41 -2.90 -0.11 9.80
C LYS A 41 -1.38 -0.27 9.70
N ASN A 42 -0.89 -0.99 8.69
CA ASN A 42 0.51 -1.39 8.59
C ASN A 42 1.15 -1.07 7.23
N ARG A 43 0.35 -0.94 6.17
CA ARG A 43 0.85 -0.79 4.79
C ARG A 43 -0.22 -0.18 3.88
N ASN A 44 0.22 0.47 2.81
CA ASN A 44 -0.66 1.06 1.81
C ASN A 44 -1.56 -0.02 1.18
N PRO A 45 -2.90 0.06 1.33
CA PRO A 45 -3.83 -0.94 0.84
C PRO A 45 -4.21 -0.75 -0.64
N PHE A 46 -3.69 0.26 -1.31
CA PHE A 46 -3.94 0.53 -2.73
C PHE A 46 -2.63 0.64 -3.51
N ASN A 47 -2.67 0.24 -4.76
CA ASN A 47 -1.63 0.56 -5.74
C ASN A 47 -2.00 1.90 -6.39
N HIS A 48 -1.27 2.96 -6.06
CA HIS A 48 -1.61 4.34 -6.47
C HIS A 48 -1.91 4.47 -7.97
N VAL A 49 -1.14 3.79 -8.81
CA VAL A 49 -1.27 3.85 -10.27
C VAL A 49 -2.55 3.24 -10.82
N THR A 50 -3.30 2.50 -10.00
CA THR A 50 -4.56 1.84 -10.41
C THR A 50 -5.80 2.55 -9.89
N VAL A 51 -5.65 3.59 -9.03
CA VAL A 51 -6.79 4.13 -8.29
C VAL A 51 -7.68 5.02 -9.15
N MET A 52 -8.98 4.86 -8.95
CA MET A 52 -10.04 5.76 -9.36
C MET A 52 -10.82 6.20 -8.12
N PHE A 53 -11.15 7.48 -8.00
CA PHE A 53 -11.85 8.01 -6.84
C PHE A 53 -12.86 9.11 -7.23
N LYS A 54 -13.86 9.29 -6.38
CA LYS A 54 -14.74 10.45 -6.49
C LYS A 54 -13.99 11.69 -6.03
N ARG A 55 -14.00 12.73 -6.85
CA ARG A 55 -13.40 14.02 -6.51
C ARG A 55 -13.95 14.59 -5.20
N SER A 56 -15.24 14.53 -4.99
CA SER A 56 -15.90 15.01 -3.77
C SER A 56 -15.41 14.31 -2.50
N SER A 57 -15.11 12.99 -2.58
CA SER A 57 -14.60 12.21 -1.45
C SER A 57 -13.16 12.57 -1.11
N VAL A 58 -12.33 12.86 -2.12
CA VAL A 58 -10.97 13.39 -1.95
C VAL A 58 -11.00 14.79 -1.34
N GLU A 59 -11.86 15.68 -1.84
CA GLU A 59 -12.04 17.05 -1.31
C GLU A 59 -12.51 17.02 0.15
N LYS A 60 -13.48 16.15 0.48
CA LYS A 60 -13.94 15.93 1.86
C LYS A 60 -12.83 15.44 2.79
N ALA A 61 -11.90 14.66 2.30
CA ALA A 61 -10.72 14.21 3.06
C ALA A 61 -9.60 15.27 3.16
N GLY A 62 -9.78 16.46 2.56
CA GLY A 62 -8.82 17.55 2.56
C GLY A 62 -7.74 17.46 1.48
N GLY A 63 -8.00 16.69 0.39
CA GLY A 63 -7.11 16.57 -0.75
C GLY A 63 -5.77 15.92 -0.46
N TYR A 64 -4.84 15.98 -1.42
CA TYR A 64 -3.45 15.58 -1.20
C TYR A 64 -2.77 16.56 -0.25
N GLN A 65 -2.11 16.03 0.75
CA GLN A 65 -1.32 16.79 1.73
C GLN A 65 0.13 16.28 1.73
N PRO A 66 1.12 17.16 1.89
CA PRO A 66 2.52 16.76 1.93
C PRO A 66 2.77 15.75 3.06
N PHE A 67 3.23 14.57 2.68
CA PHE A 67 3.75 13.56 3.60
C PHE A 67 4.88 12.82 2.90
N PRO A 68 6.16 13.09 3.22
CA PRO A 68 7.28 12.57 2.47
C PRO A 68 7.21 11.05 2.28
N TRP A 69 7.25 10.57 1.03
CA TRP A 69 7.13 9.18 0.56
C TRP A 69 5.77 8.50 0.78
N MET A 70 4.78 9.17 1.39
CA MET A 70 3.50 8.54 1.79
C MET A 70 2.29 9.44 1.54
N GLU A 71 2.39 10.38 0.61
CA GLU A 71 1.32 11.35 0.28
C GLU A 71 0.03 10.67 -0.17
N ASP A 72 0.15 9.60 -0.96
CA ASP A 72 -0.96 8.78 -1.42
C ASP A 72 -1.58 7.99 -0.26
N TYR A 73 -0.73 7.28 0.49
CA TYR A 73 -1.19 6.51 1.64
C TYR A 73 -1.83 7.40 2.70
N TRP A 74 -1.30 8.62 2.91
CA TRP A 74 -1.88 9.61 3.82
C TRP A 74 -3.27 10.06 3.38
N LEU A 75 -3.49 10.23 2.08
CA LEU A 75 -4.82 10.52 1.55
C LEU A 75 -5.78 9.36 1.81
N TRP A 76 -5.38 8.12 1.47
CA TRP A 76 -6.24 6.95 1.63
C TRP A 76 -6.68 6.73 3.07
N VAL A 77 -5.78 6.83 4.05
CA VAL A 77 -6.15 6.62 5.46
C VAL A 77 -7.08 7.71 5.99
N ARG A 78 -6.98 8.95 5.50
CA ARG A 78 -7.95 10.02 5.84
C ARG A 78 -9.33 9.76 5.22
N MET A 79 -9.38 9.31 3.98
CA MET A 79 -10.62 8.89 3.33
C MET A 79 -11.27 7.73 4.08
N LEU A 80 -10.50 6.70 4.43
CA LEU A 80 -10.97 5.54 5.21
C LEU A 80 -11.48 5.92 6.59
N ALA A 81 -10.76 6.78 7.31
CA ALA A 81 -11.18 7.31 8.61
C ALA A 81 -12.46 8.16 8.50
N GLY A 82 -12.65 8.86 7.40
CA GLY A 82 -13.86 9.61 7.06
C GLY A 82 -15.04 8.74 6.61
N GLY A 83 -14.88 7.41 6.58
CA GLY A 83 -15.96 6.46 6.28
C GLY A 83 -16.19 6.20 4.80
N CYS A 84 -15.24 6.52 3.91
CA CYS A 84 -15.40 6.29 2.46
C CYS A 84 -15.65 4.81 2.15
N SER A 85 -16.51 4.56 1.13
CA SER A 85 -16.72 3.25 0.55
C SER A 85 -15.59 2.90 -0.41
N CYS A 86 -15.00 1.71 -0.29
CA CYS A 86 -13.84 1.33 -1.09
C CYS A 86 -13.75 -0.16 -1.37
N ALA A 87 -13.14 -0.51 -2.48
CA ALA A 87 -12.80 -1.88 -2.87
C ALA A 87 -11.54 -1.89 -3.77
N ASN A 88 -10.96 -3.08 -3.96
CA ASN A 88 -10.02 -3.31 -5.05
C ASN A 88 -10.54 -4.40 -5.99
N ILE A 89 -10.22 -4.27 -7.26
CA ILE A 89 -10.56 -5.23 -8.31
C ILE A 89 -9.52 -6.37 -8.28
N PRO A 90 -9.94 -7.65 -8.30
CA PRO A 90 -9.04 -8.81 -8.28
C PRO A 90 -8.40 -9.08 -9.65
N SER A 91 -7.90 -8.03 -10.28
CA SER A 91 -7.26 -8.11 -11.59
C SER A 91 -6.06 -7.17 -11.68
N VAL A 92 -5.05 -7.57 -12.43
CA VAL A 92 -3.94 -6.69 -12.81
C VAL A 92 -4.47 -5.63 -13.76
N LEU A 93 -4.33 -4.37 -13.38
CA LEU A 93 -4.81 -3.22 -14.15
C LEU A 93 -3.65 -2.46 -14.82
N VAL A 94 -2.46 -2.54 -14.27
CA VAL A 94 -1.29 -1.77 -14.74
C VAL A 94 -0.02 -2.58 -14.56
N ASP A 95 0.84 -2.58 -15.58
CA ASP A 95 2.20 -3.07 -15.49
C ASP A 95 3.13 -1.95 -15.05
N VAL A 96 3.91 -2.18 -13.99
CA VAL A 96 4.76 -1.18 -13.36
C VAL A 96 6.23 -1.59 -13.47
N ARG A 97 7.03 -0.74 -14.07
CA ARG A 97 8.48 -0.95 -14.10
C ARG A 97 9.08 -0.64 -12.73
N THR A 98 9.73 -1.64 -12.14
CA THR A 98 10.44 -1.52 -10.86
C THR A 98 11.94 -1.53 -11.12
N GLY A 99 12.56 -0.35 -11.21
CA GLY A 99 14.00 -0.25 -11.33
C GLY A 99 14.74 -0.36 -9.99
N ASP A 100 16.06 -0.59 -10.02
CA ASP A 100 16.94 -0.80 -8.86
C ASP A 100 16.91 0.33 -7.81
N GLY A 101 16.52 1.54 -8.18
CA GLY A 101 16.47 2.70 -7.28
C GLY A 101 15.29 2.73 -6.28
N MET A 102 14.30 1.85 -6.41
CA MET A 102 13.10 1.89 -5.56
C MET A 102 13.40 1.46 -4.12
N TYR A 103 14.25 0.46 -3.92
CA TYR A 103 14.64 -0.04 -2.60
C TYR A 103 15.63 0.89 -1.90
N ALA A 104 16.58 1.47 -2.62
CA ALA A 104 17.59 2.37 -2.07
C ALA A 104 16.98 3.64 -1.45
N ARG A 105 15.89 4.15 -2.03
CA ARG A 105 15.18 5.34 -1.51
C ARG A 105 14.48 5.11 -0.17
N ARG A 106 14.26 3.86 0.25
CA ARG A 106 13.51 3.48 1.47
C ARG A 106 14.40 3.03 2.64
N SER A 107 15.73 3.17 2.54
CA SER A 107 16.69 2.66 3.52
C SER A 107 17.44 3.76 4.29
N ASN A 108 16.83 4.96 4.48
CA ASN A 108 17.49 6.06 5.19
C ASN A 108 16.72 6.50 6.44
N LEU A 109 17.43 7.21 7.35
CA LEU A 109 16.86 7.73 8.60
C LEU A 109 15.69 8.70 8.39
N ALA A 110 15.68 9.45 7.28
CA ALA A 110 14.58 10.36 6.97
C ALA A 110 13.30 9.59 6.66
N TYR A 111 13.41 8.47 5.94
CA TYR A 111 12.29 7.55 5.69
C TYR A 111 11.76 6.93 6.99
N LEU A 112 12.64 6.52 7.92
CA LEU A 112 12.23 6.00 9.23
C LEU A 112 11.49 7.05 10.07
N LYS A 113 11.98 8.29 10.10
CA LYS A 113 11.30 9.40 10.79
C LYS A 113 9.93 9.68 10.20
N SER A 114 9.80 9.66 8.86
CA SER A 114 8.52 9.83 8.18
C SER A 114 7.56 8.71 8.53
N ASN A 115 8.01 7.44 8.56
CA ASN A 115 7.18 6.30 8.97
C ASN A 115 6.69 6.43 10.43
N ALA A 116 7.58 6.79 11.37
CA ALA A 116 7.19 6.98 12.76
C ALA A 116 6.13 8.08 12.91
N SER A 117 6.31 9.21 12.21
CA SER A 117 5.32 10.28 12.16
C SER A 117 4.00 9.81 11.57
N PHE A 118 4.04 9.01 10.49
CA PHE A 118 2.86 8.47 9.83
C PHE A 118 2.03 7.58 10.76
N PHE A 119 2.66 6.62 11.45
CA PHE A 119 1.94 5.74 12.36
C PHE A 119 1.38 6.48 13.58
N LYS A 120 2.04 7.55 14.03
CA LYS A 120 1.48 8.45 15.04
C LYS A 120 0.21 9.14 14.55
N GLU A 121 0.18 9.62 13.30
CA GLU A 121 -1.03 10.21 12.71
C GLU A 121 -2.14 9.16 12.51
N LEU A 122 -1.81 7.92 12.08
CA LEU A 122 -2.78 6.82 12.02
C LEU A 122 -3.48 6.59 13.38
N ARG A 123 -2.71 6.66 14.46
CA ARG A 123 -3.27 6.54 15.81
C ARG A 123 -4.21 7.70 16.16
N LYS A 124 -3.87 8.92 15.77
CA LYS A 124 -4.74 10.09 15.97
C LYS A 124 -6.06 9.97 15.20
N LEU A 125 -6.03 9.34 14.01
CA LEU A 125 -7.22 9.01 13.23
C LEU A 125 -8.04 7.84 13.81
N GLY A 126 -7.57 7.21 14.89
CA GLY A 126 -8.26 6.05 15.49
C GLY A 126 -8.10 4.74 14.73
N LEU A 127 -7.24 4.69 13.69
CA LEU A 127 -7.05 3.50 12.87
C LEU A 127 -6.13 2.46 13.52
N THR A 128 -5.29 2.86 14.48
CA THR A 128 -4.41 1.94 15.22
C THR A 128 -4.30 2.33 16.69
N SER A 129 -3.89 1.37 17.54
CA SER A 129 -3.61 1.59 18.95
C SER A 129 -2.16 2.03 19.19
N ARG A 130 -1.81 2.43 20.42
CA ARG A 130 -0.41 2.70 20.84
C ARG A 130 0.49 1.49 20.64
N PHE A 131 -0.02 0.29 20.95
CA PHE A 131 0.72 -0.95 20.74
C PHE A 131 0.90 -1.24 19.24
N GLY A 132 -0.14 -1.05 18.42
CA GLY A 132 -0.07 -1.19 16.96
C GLY A 132 0.91 -0.20 16.33
N GLU A 133 0.91 1.07 16.75
CA GLU A 133 1.91 2.07 16.35
C GLU A 133 3.33 1.57 16.65
N PHE A 134 3.59 1.15 17.89
CA PHE A 134 4.89 0.64 18.31
C PHE A 134 5.35 -0.57 17.46
N CYS A 135 4.49 -1.57 17.27
CA CYS A 135 4.80 -2.75 16.45
C CYS A 135 5.10 -2.37 14.99
N SER A 136 4.33 -1.44 14.41
CA SER A 136 4.54 -1.01 13.02
C SER A 136 5.86 -0.25 12.86
N VAL A 137 6.22 0.62 13.80
CA VAL A 137 7.50 1.33 13.80
C VAL A 137 8.66 0.33 13.96
N LEU A 138 8.55 -0.60 14.91
CA LEU A 138 9.58 -1.62 15.14
C LEU A 138 9.81 -2.49 13.89
N GLN A 139 8.74 -2.90 13.22
CA GLN A 139 8.82 -3.64 11.96
C GLN A 139 9.57 -2.84 10.88
N ARG A 140 9.33 -1.53 10.77
CA ARG A 140 10.04 -0.68 9.80
C ARG A 140 11.53 -0.53 10.13
N VAL A 141 11.85 -0.38 11.41
CA VAL A 141 13.25 -0.35 11.87
C VAL A 141 13.95 -1.67 11.53
N ALA A 142 13.33 -2.80 11.84
CA ALA A 142 13.88 -4.13 11.52
C ALA A 142 14.15 -4.27 10.01
N VAL A 143 13.20 -3.91 9.15
CA VAL A 143 13.37 -3.97 7.69
C VAL A 143 14.48 -3.04 7.19
N THR A 144 14.72 -1.91 7.85
CA THR A 144 15.77 -0.96 7.46
C THR A 144 17.17 -1.41 7.87
N ILE A 145 17.29 -2.17 8.97
CA ILE A 145 18.57 -2.68 9.49
C ILE A 145 18.97 -3.98 8.78
N LEU A 146 18.01 -4.75 8.28
CA LEU A 146 18.28 -6.01 7.60
C LEU A 146 19.01 -5.79 6.25
N PRO A 147 19.96 -6.67 5.90
CA PRO A 147 20.58 -6.68 4.58
C PRO A 147 19.53 -6.73 3.47
N THR A 148 19.77 -5.99 2.39
CA THR A 148 18.82 -5.81 1.27
C THR A 148 18.35 -7.16 0.69
N GLU A 149 19.22 -8.18 0.68
CA GLU A 149 18.88 -9.51 0.17
C GLU A 149 17.84 -10.22 1.04
N LEU A 150 17.94 -10.10 2.36
CA LEU A 150 16.95 -10.65 3.30
C LEU A 150 15.62 -9.90 3.21
N VAL A 151 15.67 -8.60 2.99
CA VAL A 151 14.47 -7.78 2.76
C VAL A 151 13.76 -8.18 1.47
N LYS A 152 14.50 -8.36 0.37
CA LYS A 152 13.97 -8.85 -0.92
C LYS A 152 13.32 -10.24 -0.76
N LEU A 153 13.99 -11.15 -0.07
CA LEU A 153 13.47 -12.50 0.18
C LEU A 153 12.15 -12.47 0.97
N ALA A 154 12.10 -11.68 2.06
CA ALA A 154 10.90 -11.52 2.88
C ALA A 154 9.75 -10.86 2.08
N TYR A 155 10.05 -9.85 1.27
CA TYR A 155 9.06 -9.19 0.41
C TYR A 155 8.48 -10.14 -0.63
N ASN A 156 9.33 -10.91 -1.31
CA ASN A 156 8.89 -11.88 -2.33
C ASN A 156 8.04 -13.00 -1.72
N LYS A 157 8.40 -13.48 -0.52
CA LYS A 157 7.69 -14.58 0.13
C LYS A 157 6.37 -14.15 0.80
N LEU A 158 6.28 -12.92 1.31
CA LEU A 158 5.14 -12.47 2.10
C LEU A 158 4.14 -11.61 1.32
N LEU A 159 4.53 -11.00 0.21
CA LEU A 159 3.74 -9.94 -0.44
C LEU A 159 3.46 -10.18 -1.92
N ARG A 160 4.11 -11.17 -2.54
CA ARG A 160 4.01 -11.43 -3.96
C ARG A 160 3.64 -12.88 -4.22
N VAL A 161 2.66 -13.07 -5.09
CA VAL A 161 2.33 -14.38 -5.67
C VAL A 161 2.98 -14.45 -7.05
N LYS A 162 3.70 -15.52 -7.34
CA LYS A 162 4.23 -15.76 -8.70
C LYS A 162 3.08 -16.21 -9.61
N VAL A 163 3.11 -15.76 -10.85
CA VAL A 163 2.12 -16.04 -11.91
C VAL A 163 1.89 -17.55 -12.17
N GLY A 164 2.73 -18.44 -11.65
CA GLY A 164 2.57 -19.89 -11.79
C GLY A 164 1.65 -20.58 -10.79
N ASP A 165 1.25 -19.92 -9.69
CA ASP A 165 0.45 -20.56 -8.63
C ASP A 165 -1.08 -20.37 -8.77
N SER A 166 -1.54 -19.64 -9.77
CA SER A 166 -2.96 -19.34 -10.00
C SER A 166 -3.64 -20.22 -11.06
N SER A 167 -2.99 -21.27 -11.56
CA SER A 167 -3.62 -22.27 -12.43
C SER A 167 -4.18 -23.46 -11.62
N GLY A 168 -5.12 -23.16 -10.76
CA GLY A 168 -5.76 -24.17 -9.93
C GLY A 168 -7.11 -23.70 -9.39
N ARG A 169 -8.16 -23.84 -10.26
CA ARG A 169 -9.60 -23.87 -9.99
C ARG A 169 -10.33 -22.54 -9.98
#